data_bfba8a7a7b4f45259425dc6161d6ca8f
#
_entry.id   bfba8a7a7b4f45259425dc6161d6ca8f
#
_cell.length_a   1.000
_cell.length_b   1.000
_cell.length_c   1.000
_cell.angle_alpha   90.00
_cell.angle_beta   90.00
_cell.angle_gamma   90.00
#
_symmetry.space_group_name_H-M   'P 1'
#
loop_
_entity.id
_entity.type
_entity.pdbx_description
1 polymer ?
#
loop_
_entity_poly.entity_id
_entity_poly.type
_entity_poly.pdbx_seq_one_letter_code
_entity_poly.pdbx_strand_id
1 'polypeptide(L)'
;MAVYVTGDVHGRAEYGASRFAFRSWPLGRTLTRDDAVIVAGDFGFVWDGSNAEKYWLDWFESKPWTTCFVDGNHENHHALAGLPVREWNGGLVHEARPHVLHLMRGEVFDIDGLTVLAMGGAASNDRQYRREGRSWWPEEMPSEEEMGQCRAALARVGWRVDCVVTHEAPAALAEGLCRERGREYRGDRLQRFLAELDDRLDYRAWFFGHYHGDEWRDDRHRLVYRDIVPIESAAPGSQF
;
A
#
# COMPACT_ATOMS: atom_id res chain seq x y z
N MET A 1 15.54 -13.87 -0.37
CA MET A 1 14.95 -12.55 -0.08
C MET A 1 13.61 -12.77 0.63
N ALA A 2 13.10 -11.78 1.36
CA ALA A 2 11.82 -11.89 2.04
C ALA A 2 11.01 -10.60 1.81
N VAL A 3 9.70 -10.75 1.62
CA VAL A 3 8.78 -9.63 1.44
C VAL A 3 7.79 -9.59 2.59
N TYR A 4 7.64 -8.41 3.20
CA TYR A 4 6.70 -8.19 4.29
C TYR A 4 5.70 -7.10 3.92
N VAL A 5 4.50 -7.16 4.50
CA VAL A 5 3.46 -6.15 4.33
C VAL A 5 3.02 -5.64 5.70
N THR A 6 2.73 -4.35 5.79
CA THR A 6 2.13 -3.69 6.96
C THR A 6 1.17 -2.60 6.49
N GLY A 7 0.35 -2.06 7.39
CA GLY A 7 -0.60 -0.99 7.03
C GLY A 7 -0.11 0.40 7.38
N ASP A 8 -1.04 1.28 7.49
CA ASP A 8 -0.97 2.73 7.66
C ASP A 8 0.06 3.21 8.67
N VAL A 9 0.90 4.16 8.28
CA VAL A 9 1.95 4.77 9.12
C VAL A 9 1.61 6.22 9.49
N HIS A 10 0.92 6.93 8.59
CA HIS A 10 0.40 8.30 8.76
C HIS A 10 1.46 9.37 9.09
N GLY A 11 2.70 9.20 8.66
CA GLY A 11 3.77 10.15 8.98
C GLY A 11 4.02 10.33 10.49
N ARG A 12 3.59 9.40 11.33
CA ARG A 12 3.66 9.50 12.78
C ARG A 12 4.77 8.64 13.37
N ALA A 13 5.66 9.30 14.11
CA ALA A 13 6.78 8.64 14.78
C ALA A 13 6.33 7.57 15.78
N GLU A 14 5.43 7.92 16.70
CA GLU A 14 5.12 7.12 17.89
C GLU A 14 4.25 5.90 17.57
N TYR A 15 3.32 6.02 16.65
CA TYR A 15 2.34 4.96 16.34
C TYR A 15 2.61 4.24 15.02
N GLY A 16 3.26 4.91 14.08
CA GLY A 16 3.55 4.38 12.75
C GLY A 16 4.99 3.87 12.63
N ALA A 17 5.96 4.77 12.57
CA ALA A 17 7.36 4.41 12.32
C ALA A 17 7.98 3.55 13.43
N SER A 18 7.55 3.67 14.69
CA SER A 18 8.12 2.91 15.83
C SER A 18 8.02 1.39 15.67
N ARG A 19 7.05 0.87 14.89
CA ARG A 19 6.92 -0.57 14.62
C ARG A 19 8.13 -1.13 13.87
N PHE A 20 8.79 -0.33 13.05
CA PHE A 20 9.98 -0.71 12.28
C PHE A 20 11.29 -0.59 13.07
N ALA A 21 11.22 -0.13 14.34
CA ALA A 21 12.39 -0.12 15.19
C ALA A 21 12.77 -1.56 15.58
N PHE A 22 14.05 -1.85 15.59
CA PHE A 22 14.55 -3.21 15.92
C PHE A 22 14.15 -3.73 17.31
N ARG A 23 13.74 -2.83 18.20
CA ARG A 23 13.17 -3.20 19.50
C ARG A 23 11.76 -3.76 19.35
N SER A 24 10.98 -3.17 18.46
CA SER A 24 9.58 -3.57 18.20
C SER A 24 9.52 -4.76 17.23
N TRP A 25 10.43 -4.79 16.27
CA TRP A 25 10.52 -5.83 15.25
C TRP A 25 11.97 -6.32 15.10
N PRO A 26 12.42 -7.24 16.00
CA PRO A 26 13.81 -7.73 15.99
C PRO A 26 14.22 -8.44 14.70
N LEU A 27 13.27 -9.09 14.01
CA LEU A 27 13.50 -9.77 12.73
C LEU A 27 14.03 -8.81 11.66
N GLY A 28 13.64 -7.54 11.70
CA GLY A 28 14.14 -6.54 10.77
C GLY A 28 15.67 -6.38 10.75
N ARG A 29 16.39 -6.84 11.80
CA ARG A 29 17.87 -6.83 11.80
C ARG A 29 18.50 -7.86 10.88
N THR A 30 17.77 -8.89 10.52
CA THR A 30 18.26 -9.98 9.66
C THR A 30 18.03 -9.70 8.18
N LEU A 31 17.28 -8.66 7.87
CA LEU A 31 16.96 -8.27 6.50
C LEU A 31 18.14 -7.57 5.82
N THR A 32 18.11 -7.55 4.51
CA THR A 32 19.08 -6.91 3.62
C THR A 32 18.36 -5.96 2.65
N ARG A 33 19.12 -5.23 1.84
CA ARG A 33 18.54 -4.33 0.80
C ARG A 33 17.74 -5.05 -0.28
N ASP A 34 17.96 -6.33 -0.43
CA ASP A 34 17.18 -7.17 -1.35
C ASP A 34 15.80 -7.51 -0.78
N ASP A 35 15.64 -7.48 0.56
CA ASP A 35 14.36 -7.71 1.20
C ASP A 35 13.49 -6.44 1.15
N ALA A 36 12.17 -6.62 1.04
CA ALA A 36 11.21 -5.50 0.94
C ALA A 36 10.21 -5.50 2.10
N VAL A 37 9.87 -4.29 2.57
CA VAL A 37 8.74 -4.07 3.48
C VAL A 37 7.79 -3.10 2.81
N ILE A 38 6.57 -3.56 2.49
CA ILE A 38 5.56 -2.79 1.76
C ILE A 38 4.53 -2.24 2.75
N VAL A 39 4.34 -0.93 2.73
CA VAL A 39 3.27 -0.25 3.47
C VAL A 39 2.04 -0.15 2.56
N ALA A 40 0.92 -0.71 3.00
CA ALA A 40 -0.34 -0.74 2.28
C ALA A 40 -1.10 0.59 2.40
N GLY A 41 -0.45 1.68 2.00
CA GLY A 41 -0.96 3.05 1.96
C GLY A 41 -0.79 3.85 3.24
N ASP A 42 -1.12 5.14 3.14
CA ASP A 42 -1.00 6.10 4.23
C ASP A 42 0.39 6.09 4.89
N PHE A 43 1.44 6.09 4.06
CA PHE A 43 2.82 6.21 4.53
C PHE A 43 3.05 7.58 5.20
N GLY A 44 2.62 8.67 4.53
CA GLY A 44 2.48 10.00 5.10
C GLY A 44 3.80 10.74 5.38
N PHE A 45 4.95 10.23 4.95
CA PHE A 45 6.26 10.87 5.12
C PHE A 45 6.77 11.61 3.88
N VAL A 46 6.00 11.69 2.81
CA VAL A 46 6.26 12.57 1.67
C VAL A 46 5.18 13.64 1.68
N TRP A 47 5.47 14.80 2.31
CA TRP A 47 4.42 15.76 2.61
C TRP A 47 4.76 17.22 2.29
N ASP A 48 5.73 17.82 2.96
CA ASP A 48 5.99 19.27 2.92
C ASP A 48 7.45 19.66 2.71
N GLY A 49 8.34 18.68 2.56
CA GLY A 49 9.79 18.89 2.40
C GLY A 49 10.49 19.42 3.66
N SER A 50 9.82 19.37 4.83
CA SER A 50 10.36 19.86 6.09
C SER A 50 11.59 19.06 6.56
N ASN A 51 12.32 19.62 7.53
CA ASN A 51 13.43 18.89 8.16
C ASN A 51 12.95 17.64 8.91
N ALA A 52 11.72 17.64 9.42
CA ALA A 52 11.12 16.47 10.06
C ALA A 52 10.86 15.36 9.04
N GLU A 53 10.30 15.70 7.89
CA GLU A 53 10.12 14.76 6.78
C GLU A 53 11.46 14.17 6.33
N LYS A 54 12.46 15.02 6.06
CA LYS A 54 13.80 14.57 5.65
C LYS A 54 14.41 13.61 6.67
N TYR A 55 14.31 13.94 7.95
CA TYR A 55 14.79 13.07 9.03
C TYR A 55 14.12 11.69 8.99
N TRP A 56 12.80 11.63 8.81
CA TRP A 56 12.09 10.35 8.78
C TRP A 56 12.37 9.55 7.52
N LEU A 57 12.46 10.20 6.35
CA LEU A 57 12.86 9.53 5.12
C LEU A 57 14.30 8.97 5.24
N ASP A 58 15.22 9.73 5.83
CA ASP A 58 16.59 9.25 6.09
C ASP A 58 16.61 8.13 7.13
N TRP A 59 15.71 8.15 8.10
CA TRP A 59 15.55 7.07 9.05
C TRP A 59 15.04 5.78 8.40
N PHE A 60 14.07 5.85 7.48
CA PHE A 60 13.66 4.69 6.68
C PHE A 60 14.78 4.24 5.75
N GLU A 61 15.50 5.15 5.12
CA GLU A 61 16.68 4.85 4.31
C GLU A 61 17.77 4.13 5.09
N SER A 62 17.90 4.39 6.39
CA SER A 62 18.89 3.72 7.25
C SER A 62 18.54 2.26 7.58
N LYS A 63 17.36 1.77 7.20
CA LYS A 63 16.97 0.37 7.44
C LYS A 63 17.74 -0.58 6.54
N PRO A 64 17.98 -1.81 6.96
CA PRO A 64 18.70 -2.79 6.13
C PRO A 64 17.88 -3.33 4.96
N TRP A 65 16.57 -3.09 4.89
CA TRP A 65 15.66 -3.48 3.81
C TRP A 65 15.28 -2.30 2.91
N THR A 66 14.65 -2.58 1.77
CA THR A 66 13.98 -1.57 0.95
C THR A 66 12.56 -1.36 1.48
N THR A 67 12.22 -0.10 1.84
CA THR A 67 10.86 0.28 2.24
C THR A 67 10.09 0.71 1.00
N CYS A 68 9.02 -0.03 0.70
CA CYS A 68 8.09 0.30 -0.37
C CYS A 68 6.76 0.78 0.23
N PHE A 69 5.98 1.56 -0.52
CA PHE A 69 4.63 1.91 -0.11
C PHE A 69 3.74 2.16 -1.34
N VAL A 70 2.47 1.82 -1.25
CA VAL A 70 1.44 2.38 -2.13
C VAL A 70 0.91 3.65 -1.51
N ASP A 71 0.32 4.55 -2.27
CA ASP A 71 -0.30 5.74 -1.71
C ASP A 71 -1.68 5.43 -1.10
N GLY A 72 -2.05 6.19 -0.08
CA GLY A 72 -3.38 6.19 0.51
C GLY A 72 -4.07 7.54 0.35
N ASN A 73 -5.09 7.82 1.19
CA ASN A 73 -5.76 9.13 1.19
C ASN A 73 -5.07 10.15 2.13
N HIS A 74 -4.11 9.71 2.95
CA HIS A 74 -3.28 10.57 3.78
C HIS A 74 -1.88 10.77 3.17
N GLU A 75 -1.85 11.18 1.89
CA GLU A 75 -0.62 11.51 1.17
C GLU A 75 -0.70 12.93 0.60
N ASN A 76 0.45 13.56 0.39
CA ASN A 76 0.54 14.72 -0.49
C ASN A 76 0.82 14.25 -1.91
N HIS A 77 -0.25 14.02 -2.69
CA HIS A 77 -0.17 13.47 -4.05
C HIS A 77 0.65 14.37 -4.98
N HIS A 78 0.64 15.71 -4.79
CA HIS A 78 1.48 16.63 -5.58
C HIS A 78 2.96 16.46 -5.23
N ALA A 79 3.31 16.23 -3.95
CA ALA A 79 4.69 15.97 -3.56
C ALA A 79 5.17 14.61 -4.09
N LEU A 80 4.31 13.57 -4.04
CA LEU A 80 4.61 12.26 -4.62
C LEU A 80 4.88 12.36 -6.13
N ALA A 81 3.99 13.03 -6.88
CA ALA A 81 4.13 13.22 -8.32
C ALA A 81 5.37 14.04 -8.71
N GLY A 82 5.91 14.85 -7.80
CA GLY A 82 7.14 15.62 -7.99
C GLY A 82 8.44 14.85 -7.75
N LEU A 83 8.38 13.61 -7.25
CA LEU A 83 9.57 12.80 -7.01
C LEU A 83 10.15 12.23 -8.31
N PRO A 84 11.46 11.93 -8.35
CA PRO A 84 12.07 11.24 -9.49
C PRO A 84 11.40 9.88 -9.74
N VAL A 85 11.15 9.59 -11.02
CA VAL A 85 10.62 8.29 -11.46
C VAL A 85 11.76 7.42 -11.96
N ARG A 86 11.76 6.15 -11.57
CA ARG A 86 12.66 5.14 -12.14
C ARG A 86 12.00 3.77 -12.21
N GLU A 87 12.59 2.88 -12.98
CA GLU A 87 12.25 1.48 -12.96
C GLU A 87 12.85 0.77 -11.74
N TRP A 88 12.07 -0.12 -11.12
CA TRP A 88 12.49 -1.00 -10.05
C TRP A 88 11.70 -2.30 -10.12
N ASN A 89 12.40 -3.42 -10.18
CA ASN A 89 11.80 -4.76 -10.20
C ASN A 89 10.65 -4.93 -11.24
N GLY A 90 10.81 -4.35 -12.43
CA GLY A 90 9.89 -4.49 -13.56
C GLY A 90 8.72 -3.50 -13.59
N GLY A 91 8.56 -2.67 -12.56
CA GLY A 91 7.56 -1.59 -12.49
C GLY A 91 8.17 -0.22 -12.27
N LEU A 92 7.36 0.82 -12.38
CA LEU A 92 7.76 2.21 -12.13
C LEU A 92 7.52 2.60 -10.67
N VAL A 93 8.49 3.34 -10.11
CA VAL A 93 8.43 3.86 -8.74
C VAL A 93 8.78 5.34 -8.72
N HIS A 94 8.21 6.07 -7.74
CA HIS A 94 8.75 7.35 -7.32
C HIS A 94 9.81 7.11 -6.24
N GLU A 95 10.99 7.73 -6.40
CA GLU A 95 12.11 7.57 -5.47
C GLU A 95 12.11 8.71 -4.44
N ALA A 96 11.63 8.45 -3.23
CA ALA A 96 11.78 9.38 -2.11
C ALA A 96 13.20 9.33 -1.51
N ARG A 97 13.81 8.13 -1.48
CA ARG A 97 15.21 7.83 -1.20
C ARG A 97 15.60 6.58 -2.01
N PRO A 98 16.90 6.27 -2.18
CA PRO A 98 17.33 5.08 -2.93
C PRO A 98 16.63 3.78 -2.53
N HIS A 99 16.27 3.64 -1.24
CA HIS A 99 15.56 2.47 -0.70
C HIS A 99 14.25 2.84 0.04
N VAL A 100 13.64 3.98 -0.31
CA VAL A 100 12.29 4.36 0.11
C VAL A 100 11.50 4.72 -1.15
N LEU A 101 10.65 3.79 -1.59
CA LEU A 101 10.07 3.77 -2.92
C LEU A 101 8.54 3.79 -2.86
N HIS A 102 7.93 4.76 -3.53
CA HIS A 102 6.51 4.74 -3.79
C HIS A 102 6.23 3.87 -5.02
N LEU A 103 5.54 2.76 -4.84
CA LEU A 103 5.10 1.88 -5.92
C LEU A 103 3.97 2.57 -6.70
N MET A 104 4.20 2.89 -7.97
CA MET A 104 3.21 3.62 -8.76
C MET A 104 1.98 2.76 -9.01
N ARG A 105 0.84 3.41 -9.12
CA ARG A 105 -0.47 2.77 -9.27
C ARG A 105 -0.55 1.91 -10.53
N GLY A 106 -1.05 0.69 -10.35
CA GLY A 106 -1.29 -0.24 -11.44
C GLY A 106 -0.06 -0.97 -11.96
N GLU A 107 1.10 -0.75 -11.37
CA GLU A 107 2.33 -1.45 -11.72
C GLU A 107 2.38 -2.85 -11.11
N VAL A 108 3.03 -3.77 -11.83
CA VAL A 108 3.30 -5.14 -11.37
C VAL A 108 4.80 -5.29 -11.20
N PHE A 109 5.21 -5.72 -10.02
CA PHE A 109 6.61 -5.87 -9.62
C PHE A 109 6.98 -7.34 -9.46
N ASP A 110 8.19 -7.71 -9.83
CA ASP A 110 8.81 -9.00 -9.49
C ASP A 110 9.73 -8.80 -8.29
N ILE A 111 9.24 -9.13 -7.11
CA ILE A 111 10.00 -8.98 -5.86
C ILE A 111 10.31 -10.38 -5.35
N ASP A 112 11.55 -10.81 -5.49
CA ASP A 112 12.03 -12.15 -5.07
C ASP A 112 11.31 -13.32 -5.79
N GLY A 113 10.95 -13.12 -7.06
CA GLY A 113 10.20 -14.10 -7.83
C GLY A 113 8.70 -14.15 -7.51
N LEU A 114 8.22 -13.24 -6.64
CA LEU A 114 6.79 -13.02 -6.40
C LEU A 114 6.30 -11.85 -7.26
N THR A 115 5.28 -12.09 -8.03
CA THR A 115 4.60 -11.03 -8.80
C THR A 115 3.61 -10.30 -7.89
N VAL A 116 3.83 -8.99 -7.69
CA VAL A 116 3.04 -8.15 -6.80
C VAL A 116 2.37 -7.02 -7.57
N LEU A 117 1.04 -6.98 -7.61
CA LEU A 117 0.30 -5.81 -8.08
C LEU A 117 0.24 -4.75 -6.98
N ALA A 118 0.61 -3.51 -7.32
CA ALA A 118 0.45 -2.35 -6.46
C ALA A 118 -0.64 -1.41 -6.98
N MET A 119 -1.63 -1.07 -6.14
CA MET A 119 -2.68 -0.10 -6.49
C MET A 119 -3.04 0.75 -5.29
N GLY A 120 -2.60 2.00 -5.30
CA GLY A 120 -2.89 2.97 -4.26
C GLY A 120 -4.23 3.67 -4.41
N GLY A 121 -4.47 4.61 -3.50
CA GLY A 121 -5.65 5.45 -3.43
C GLY A 121 -6.72 4.97 -2.48
N ALA A 122 -7.50 5.91 -1.96
CA ALA A 122 -8.76 5.71 -1.24
C ALA A 122 -9.50 7.04 -1.11
N ALA A 123 -10.81 7.01 -0.88
CA ALA A 123 -11.59 8.22 -0.67
C ALA A 123 -11.54 8.68 0.79
N SER A 124 -11.16 9.94 1.05
CA SER A 124 -11.24 10.55 2.38
C SER A 124 -12.69 10.75 2.81
N ASN A 125 -13.07 10.21 3.96
CA ASN A 125 -14.40 10.37 4.54
C ASN A 125 -14.60 11.73 5.22
N ASP A 126 -13.51 12.44 5.52
CA ASP A 126 -13.48 13.70 6.28
C ASP A 126 -13.05 14.91 5.44
N ARG A 127 -13.07 14.80 4.08
CA ARG A 127 -12.62 15.85 3.17
C ARG A 127 -13.33 17.18 3.36
N GLN A 128 -14.57 17.19 3.88
CA GLN A 128 -15.30 18.43 4.20
C GLN A 128 -14.62 19.24 5.33
N TYR A 129 -13.73 18.63 6.12
CA TYR A 129 -12.93 19.27 7.17
C TYR A 129 -11.49 19.54 6.74
N ARG A 130 -11.13 19.15 5.52
CA ARG A 130 -9.79 19.30 4.95
C ARG A 130 -9.76 20.42 3.93
N ARG A 131 -8.53 20.84 3.57
CA ARG A 131 -8.29 21.89 2.59
C ARG A 131 -7.55 21.33 1.41
N GLU A 132 -8.15 21.47 0.21
CA GLU A 132 -7.54 21.07 -1.05
C GLU A 132 -6.18 21.72 -1.26
N GLY A 133 -5.21 20.91 -1.74
CA GLY A 133 -3.83 21.31 -1.95
C GLY A 133 -3.01 21.51 -0.67
N ARG A 134 -3.55 21.20 0.53
CA ARG A 134 -2.83 21.30 1.81
C ARG A 134 -2.97 20.08 2.70
N SER A 135 -4.15 19.50 2.79
CA SER A 135 -4.44 18.35 3.63
C SER A 135 -5.35 17.34 2.95
N TRP A 136 -5.73 17.61 1.72
CA TRP A 136 -6.51 16.75 0.85
C TRP A 136 -6.23 17.08 -0.62
N TRP A 137 -6.25 16.09 -1.47
CA TRP A 137 -6.04 16.21 -2.93
C TRP A 137 -7.06 15.33 -3.65
N PRO A 138 -7.69 15.83 -4.76
CA PRO A 138 -8.59 15.01 -5.59
C PRO A 138 -7.90 13.76 -6.16
N GLU A 139 -6.59 13.81 -6.29
CA GLU A 139 -5.72 12.73 -6.78
C GLU A 139 -5.61 11.57 -5.77
N GLU A 140 -6.19 11.67 -4.55
CA GLU A 140 -6.37 10.51 -3.68
C GLU A 140 -7.15 9.39 -4.37
N MET A 141 -8.01 9.75 -5.34
CA MET A 141 -8.77 8.83 -6.16
C MET A 141 -8.08 8.58 -7.50
N PRO A 142 -7.69 7.34 -7.81
CA PRO A 142 -7.10 7.01 -9.11
C PRO A 142 -7.96 7.46 -10.28
N SER A 143 -7.29 7.96 -11.32
CA SER A 143 -7.93 8.36 -12.57
C SER A 143 -8.36 7.13 -13.40
N GLU A 144 -9.25 7.33 -14.38
CA GLU A 144 -9.60 6.28 -15.35
C GLU A 144 -8.38 5.83 -16.18
N GLU A 145 -7.43 6.75 -16.41
CA GLU A 145 -6.18 6.44 -17.11
C GLU A 145 -5.31 5.48 -16.28
N GLU A 146 -5.09 5.74 -14.99
CA GLU A 146 -4.33 4.87 -14.09
C GLU A 146 -5.00 3.49 -13.94
N MET A 147 -6.33 3.44 -13.83
CA MET A 147 -7.08 2.18 -13.82
C MET A 147 -6.95 1.43 -15.17
N GLY A 148 -6.94 2.17 -16.28
CA GLY A 148 -6.68 1.61 -17.62
C GLY A 148 -5.27 1.04 -17.77
N GLN A 149 -4.27 1.75 -17.27
CA GLN A 149 -2.87 1.29 -17.24
C GLN A 149 -2.72 0.03 -16.39
N CYS A 150 -3.38 -0.05 -15.24
CA CYS A 150 -3.43 -1.24 -14.40
C CYS A 150 -3.99 -2.45 -15.18
N ARG A 151 -5.14 -2.30 -15.85
CA ARG A 151 -5.70 -3.38 -16.69
C ARG A 151 -4.73 -3.81 -17.78
N ALA A 152 -4.02 -2.86 -18.40
CA ALA A 152 -3.05 -3.16 -19.44
C ALA A 152 -1.82 -3.90 -18.88
N ALA A 153 -1.34 -3.52 -17.68
CA ALA A 153 -0.25 -4.22 -17.01
C ALA A 153 -0.64 -5.65 -16.67
N LEU A 154 -1.83 -5.85 -16.09
CA LEU A 154 -2.37 -7.17 -15.77
C LEU A 154 -2.58 -8.04 -17.00
N ALA A 155 -3.02 -7.47 -18.11
CA ALA A 155 -3.14 -8.21 -19.39
C ALA A 155 -1.79 -8.74 -19.88
N ARG A 156 -0.69 -8.00 -19.67
CA ARG A 156 0.68 -8.45 -20.02
C ARG A 156 1.14 -9.67 -19.24
N VAL A 157 0.70 -9.81 -17.99
CA VAL A 157 1.01 -10.96 -17.11
C VAL A 157 -0.11 -12.01 -17.10
N GLY A 158 -1.04 -11.95 -18.06
CA GLY A 158 -2.12 -12.94 -18.21
C GLY A 158 -3.15 -12.92 -17.07
N TRP A 159 -3.36 -11.79 -16.41
CA TRP A 159 -4.26 -11.62 -15.25
C TRP A 159 -3.92 -12.56 -14.08
N ARG A 160 -2.64 -12.80 -13.88
CA ARG A 160 -2.15 -13.63 -12.79
C ARG A 160 -1.01 -12.92 -12.07
N VAL A 161 -1.13 -12.82 -10.74
CA VAL A 161 -0.10 -12.31 -9.83
C VAL A 161 -0.08 -13.16 -8.57
N ASP A 162 1.02 -13.17 -7.83
CA ASP A 162 1.06 -13.90 -6.56
C ASP A 162 0.30 -13.14 -5.48
N CYS A 163 0.51 -11.82 -5.40
CA CYS A 163 -0.08 -10.99 -4.36
C CYS A 163 -0.58 -9.65 -4.93
N VAL A 164 -1.57 -9.08 -4.25
CA VAL A 164 -2.08 -7.73 -4.48
C VAL A 164 -1.88 -6.91 -3.22
N VAL A 165 -1.36 -5.69 -3.36
CA VAL A 165 -1.24 -4.71 -2.27
C VAL A 165 -1.96 -3.43 -2.69
N THR A 166 -3.00 -3.08 -1.93
CA THR A 166 -3.78 -1.85 -2.14
C THR A 166 -3.89 -1.07 -0.84
N HIS A 167 -4.40 0.18 -0.90
CA HIS A 167 -4.81 0.86 0.32
C HIS A 167 -6.30 0.62 0.59
N GLU A 168 -7.15 0.82 -0.42
CA GLU A 168 -8.58 0.55 -0.33
C GLU A 168 -8.91 -0.94 -0.55
N ALA A 169 -10.08 -1.38 -0.11
CA ALA A 169 -10.60 -2.73 -0.27
C ALA A 169 -11.55 -2.86 -1.47
N PRO A 170 -11.73 -4.07 -2.05
CA PRO A 170 -12.83 -4.37 -2.94
C PRO A 170 -14.21 -4.05 -2.33
N ALA A 171 -15.18 -3.66 -3.17
CA ALA A 171 -16.47 -3.11 -2.74
C ALA A 171 -17.21 -3.97 -1.68
N ALA A 172 -17.26 -5.28 -1.85
CA ALA A 172 -17.96 -6.18 -0.92
C ALA A 172 -17.32 -6.20 0.47
N LEU A 173 -15.97 -6.17 0.54
CA LEU A 173 -15.23 -6.11 1.79
C LEU A 173 -15.40 -4.75 2.47
N ALA A 174 -15.31 -3.67 1.70
CA ALA A 174 -15.53 -2.30 2.19
C ALA A 174 -16.95 -2.15 2.78
N GLU A 175 -17.97 -2.68 2.10
CA GLU A 175 -19.35 -2.71 2.62
C GLU A 175 -19.45 -3.51 3.93
N GLY A 176 -18.84 -4.69 3.99
CA GLY A 176 -18.81 -5.53 5.19
C GLY A 176 -18.19 -4.81 6.38
N LEU A 177 -17.01 -4.19 6.17
CA LEU A 177 -16.29 -3.41 7.19
C LEU A 177 -17.08 -2.17 7.65
N CYS A 178 -17.77 -1.48 6.74
CA CYS A 178 -18.64 -0.37 7.11
C CYS A 178 -19.80 -0.84 7.99
N ARG A 179 -20.45 -1.95 7.62
CA ARG A 179 -21.56 -2.56 8.37
C ARG A 179 -21.15 -2.98 9.77
N GLU A 180 -20.02 -3.66 9.91
CA GLU A 180 -19.47 -4.08 11.22
C GLU A 180 -19.20 -2.89 12.15
N ARG A 181 -18.85 -1.74 11.59
CA ARG A 181 -18.57 -0.51 12.34
C ARG A 181 -19.78 0.41 12.50
N GLY A 182 -20.96 -0.04 12.08
CA GLY A 182 -22.19 0.76 12.12
C GLY A 182 -22.13 2.02 11.25
N ARG A 183 -21.35 2.01 10.17
CA ARG A 183 -21.19 3.12 9.22
C ARG A 183 -22.03 2.88 7.96
N GLU A 184 -22.55 3.95 7.38
CA GLU A 184 -23.19 3.89 6.06
C GLU A 184 -22.12 3.63 4.98
N TYR A 185 -22.35 2.63 4.14
CA TYR A 185 -21.51 2.37 2.98
C TYR A 185 -21.96 3.23 1.79
N ARG A 186 -21.01 3.94 1.19
CA ARG A 186 -21.20 4.77 0.00
C ARG A 186 -20.16 4.42 -1.03
N GLY A 187 -20.32 3.29 -1.68
CA GLY A 187 -19.34 2.77 -2.62
C GLY A 187 -18.87 3.78 -3.67
N ASP A 188 -17.58 3.79 -3.94
CA ASP A 188 -16.93 4.67 -4.92
C ASP A 188 -16.43 3.92 -6.16
N ARG A 189 -15.81 4.66 -7.10
CA ARG A 189 -15.32 4.10 -8.35
C ARG A 189 -14.10 3.17 -8.14
N LEU A 190 -13.23 3.48 -7.17
CA LEU A 190 -12.05 2.66 -6.88
C LEU A 190 -12.47 1.32 -6.29
N GLN A 191 -13.37 1.30 -5.32
CA GLN A 191 -13.88 0.06 -4.72
C GLN A 191 -14.53 -0.85 -5.76
N ARG A 192 -15.27 -0.28 -6.74
CA ARG A 192 -15.83 -1.05 -7.86
C ARG A 192 -14.77 -1.58 -8.81
N PHE A 193 -13.73 -0.78 -9.08
CA PHE A 193 -12.58 -1.22 -9.87
C PHE A 193 -11.82 -2.36 -9.19
N LEU A 194 -11.57 -2.24 -7.87
CA LEU A 194 -10.93 -3.30 -7.10
C LEU A 194 -11.79 -4.58 -7.06
N ALA A 195 -13.11 -4.46 -7.02
CA ALA A 195 -14.00 -5.63 -7.13
C ALA A 195 -13.92 -6.27 -8.52
N GLU A 196 -13.79 -5.50 -9.61
CA GLU A 196 -13.52 -6.05 -10.96
C GLU A 196 -12.21 -6.83 -10.98
N LEU A 197 -11.16 -6.31 -10.33
CA LEU A 197 -9.87 -7.01 -10.25
C LEU A 197 -9.99 -8.30 -9.43
N ASP A 198 -10.68 -8.26 -8.28
CA ASP A 198 -10.89 -9.42 -7.41
C ASP A 198 -11.61 -10.57 -8.13
N ASP A 199 -12.60 -10.24 -8.97
CA ASP A 199 -13.35 -11.22 -9.76
C ASP A 199 -12.53 -11.83 -10.91
N ARG A 200 -11.52 -11.13 -11.42
CA ARG A 200 -10.81 -11.51 -12.66
C ARG A 200 -9.40 -12.04 -12.44
N LEU A 201 -8.74 -11.62 -11.37
CA LEU A 201 -7.36 -12.00 -11.09
C LEU A 201 -7.25 -13.42 -10.54
N ASP A 202 -6.25 -14.15 -11.02
CA ASP A 202 -5.72 -15.32 -10.34
C ASP A 202 -4.60 -14.84 -9.39
N TYR A 203 -4.85 -14.88 -8.07
CA TYR A 203 -3.90 -14.45 -7.05
C TYR A 203 -4.06 -15.29 -5.77
N ARG A 204 -3.01 -15.30 -4.91
CA ARG A 204 -3.01 -16.05 -3.65
C ARG A 204 -3.49 -15.21 -2.47
N ALA A 205 -3.02 -13.97 -2.35
CA ALA A 205 -3.34 -13.10 -1.23
C ALA A 205 -3.47 -11.64 -1.66
N TRP A 206 -4.37 -10.93 -1.00
CA TRP A 206 -4.61 -9.50 -1.18
C TRP A 206 -4.51 -8.80 0.17
N PHE A 207 -3.56 -7.88 0.29
CA PHE A 207 -3.33 -7.07 1.49
C PHE A 207 -3.85 -5.66 1.27
N PHE A 208 -4.57 -5.12 2.24
CA PHE A 208 -5.10 -3.76 2.16
C PHE A 208 -5.09 -3.07 3.53
N GLY A 209 -4.99 -1.71 3.55
CA GLY A 209 -4.96 -0.86 4.75
C GLY A 209 -6.28 -0.15 5.02
N HIS A 210 -6.22 1.17 5.25
CA HIS A 210 -7.33 2.13 5.37
C HIS A 210 -8.30 1.91 6.54
N TYR A 211 -8.62 0.68 6.86
CA TYR A 211 -9.62 0.34 7.89
C TYR A 211 -9.01 0.06 9.27
N HIS A 212 -7.70 0.20 9.46
CA HIS A 212 -7.01 0.07 10.75
C HIS A 212 -7.38 -1.20 11.53
N GLY A 213 -7.10 -2.36 10.98
CA GLY A 213 -7.26 -3.67 11.60
C GLY A 213 -6.17 -4.63 11.16
N ASP A 214 -5.92 -5.67 11.95
CA ASP A 214 -4.92 -6.70 11.66
C ASP A 214 -5.63 -8.07 11.67
N GLU A 215 -6.29 -8.43 10.57
CA GLU A 215 -7.09 -9.65 10.48
C GLU A 215 -7.27 -10.17 9.05
N TRP A 216 -7.44 -11.46 8.90
CA TRP A 216 -7.96 -12.06 7.68
C TRP A 216 -9.46 -11.82 7.58
N ARG A 217 -9.91 -11.33 6.43
CA ARG A 217 -11.34 -11.10 6.16
C ARG A 217 -12.01 -12.33 5.56
N ASP A 218 -11.24 -13.14 4.86
CA ASP A 218 -11.56 -14.42 4.28
C ASP A 218 -10.26 -15.22 4.03
N ASP A 219 -10.27 -16.21 3.15
CA ASP A 219 -9.13 -17.07 2.83
C ASP A 219 -8.05 -16.38 1.98
N ARG A 220 -8.31 -15.21 1.38
CA ARG A 220 -7.38 -14.49 0.50
C ARG A 220 -7.14 -13.04 0.88
N HIS A 221 -8.08 -12.37 1.57
CA HIS A 221 -8.00 -10.95 1.89
C HIS A 221 -7.56 -10.69 3.32
N ARG A 222 -6.48 -9.94 3.49
CA ARG A 222 -5.95 -9.55 4.78
C ARG A 222 -5.95 -8.04 4.95
N LEU A 223 -6.69 -7.57 5.95
CA LEU A 223 -6.57 -6.20 6.46
C LEU A 223 -5.30 -6.12 7.31
N VAL A 224 -4.46 -5.12 7.03
CA VAL A 224 -3.21 -4.86 7.75
C VAL A 224 -3.18 -3.44 8.31
N TYR A 225 -2.64 -3.31 9.51
CA TYR A 225 -2.47 -2.02 10.18
C TYR A 225 -1.12 -1.94 10.89
N ARG A 226 -0.95 -2.62 12.03
CA ARG A 226 0.25 -2.56 12.87
C ARG A 226 1.17 -3.75 12.71
N ASP A 227 0.62 -4.88 12.38
CA ASP A 227 1.40 -6.09 12.15
C ASP A 227 2.33 -5.91 10.95
N ILE A 228 3.53 -6.47 11.03
CA ILE A 228 4.43 -6.65 9.89
C ILE A 228 4.43 -8.14 9.59
N VAL A 229 3.81 -8.52 8.48
CA VAL A 229 3.56 -9.93 8.16
C VAL A 229 4.25 -10.34 6.87
N PRO A 230 4.73 -11.59 6.75
CA PRO A 230 5.24 -12.09 5.47
C PRO A 230 4.14 -12.04 4.41
N ILE A 231 4.50 -11.62 3.19
CA ILE A 231 3.54 -11.56 2.05
C ILE A 231 3.04 -12.97 1.65
N GLU A 232 3.83 -13.99 1.93
CA GLU A 232 3.48 -15.40 1.69
C GLU A 232 2.58 -15.99 2.79
N SER A 233 2.19 -15.18 3.80
CA SER A 233 1.32 -15.68 4.87
C SER A 233 -0.04 -16.08 4.28
N ALA A 234 -0.53 -17.24 4.76
CA ALA A 234 -1.82 -17.78 4.38
C ALA A 234 -2.87 -17.52 5.46
N ALA A 235 -4.14 -17.46 5.07
CA ALA A 235 -5.23 -17.43 6.02
C ALA A 235 -5.26 -18.72 6.87
N PRO A 236 -5.66 -18.65 8.15
CA PRO A 236 -5.81 -19.84 8.98
C PRO A 236 -6.79 -20.83 8.35
N GLY A 237 -6.31 -22.04 8.05
CA GLY A 237 -7.13 -23.11 7.45
C GLY A 237 -7.07 -23.21 5.93
N SER A 238 -6.40 -22.30 5.21
CA SER A 238 -6.10 -22.49 3.78
C SER A 238 -5.08 -23.62 3.61
N GLN A 239 -5.45 -24.63 2.81
CA GLN A 239 -4.51 -25.65 2.34
C GLN A 239 -3.90 -25.15 1.05
N PHE A 240 -2.58 -25.04 0.99
CA PHE A 240 -1.81 -24.81 -0.23
C PHE A 240 -1.62 -26.12 -0.99
#